data_4b03a84d3edc9aeb4e401ca3084ad63b
#
_entry.id   4b03a84d3edc9aeb4e401ca3084ad63b
#
_cell.length_a   1.000
_cell.length_b   1.000
_cell.length_c   1.000
_cell.angle_alpha   90.00
_cell.angle_beta   90.00
_cell.angle_gamma   90.00
#
_symmetry.space_group_name_H-M   'P 1'
#
loop_
_entity.id
_entity.type
_entity.pdbx_description
1 polymer ?
#
loop_
_entity_poly.entity_id
_entity_poly.type
_entity_poly.pdbx_seq_one_letter_code
_entity_poly.pdbx_strand_id
1 'polypeptide(L)'
;MKLIEAQQAYRFQRQEIIDQRRELQRQQKALERKMNTTVNGKELFAEEAATLELSIYANEEKFEENRKVLDRLAEQKCAVWNAEVCRQQSDAMEEYALDMAKIMEVARRISDGGKVPASDEQKLMDYSMELYMSAKNAAMMKELEEKRKEYDSLWEDEDEEQAEYDPQGKAENSEVDIALPEGIEPVDAGDA
;
A
#
# COMPACT_ATOMS: atom_id res chain seq x y z
N MET A 1 -5.96 -3.69 -15.63
CA MET A 1 -5.26 -4.82 -14.96
C MET A 1 -4.78 -4.36 -13.60
N LYS A 2 -5.01 -5.13 -12.55
CA LYS A 2 -4.55 -4.80 -11.20
C LYS A 2 -3.03 -5.05 -11.08
N LEU A 3 -2.37 -4.29 -10.22
CA LEU A 3 -0.93 -4.39 -9.99
C LEU A 3 -0.51 -5.79 -9.52
N ILE A 4 -1.30 -6.42 -8.66
CA ILE A 4 -1.04 -7.79 -8.18
C ILE A 4 -1.10 -8.82 -9.31
N GLU A 5 -2.06 -8.68 -10.23
CA GLU A 5 -2.18 -9.56 -11.41
C GLU A 5 -0.96 -9.43 -12.32
N ALA A 6 -0.52 -8.20 -12.57
CA ALA A 6 0.69 -7.94 -13.33
C ALA A 6 1.93 -8.57 -12.67
N GLN A 7 2.09 -8.39 -11.36
CA GLN A 7 3.22 -9.00 -10.63
C GLN A 7 3.19 -10.54 -10.71
N GLN A 8 2.02 -11.16 -10.60
CA GLN A 8 1.89 -12.62 -10.71
C GLN A 8 2.25 -13.11 -12.10
N ALA A 9 1.74 -12.45 -13.16
CA ALA A 9 2.02 -12.80 -14.55
C ALA A 9 3.53 -12.72 -14.85
N TYR A 10 4.20 -11.62 -14.45
CA TYR A 10 5.63 -11.46 -14.66
C TYR A 10 6.48 -12.40 -13.80
N ARG A 11 6.04 -12.78 -12.60
CA ARG A 11 6.70 -13.83 -11.79
C ARG A 11 6.59 -15.19 -12.45
N PHE A 12 5.44 -15.52 -13.03
CA PHE A 12 5.26 -16.75 -13.79
C PHE A 12 6.17 -16.80 -15.01
N GLN A 13 6.17 -15.75 -15.84
CA GLN A 13 7.08 -15.62 -16.97
C GLN A 13 8.55 -15.76 -16.55
N ARG A 14 8.94 -15.16 -15.41
CA ARG A 14 10.30 -15.29 -14.87
C ARG A 14 10.66 -16.74 -14.59
N GLN A 15 9.73 -17.54 -14.06
CA GLN A 15 9.96 -18.96 -13.82
C GLN A 15 10.19 -19.72 -15.13
N GLU A 16 9.40 -19.44 -16.18
CA GLU A 16 9.59 -20.05 -17.50
C GLU A 16 10.96 -19.70 -18.10
N ILE A 17 11.38 -18.43 -18.00
CA ILE A 17 12.71 -18.00 -18.46
C ILE A 17 13.83 -18.74 -17.71
N ILE A 18 13.69 -18.94 -16.41
CA ILE A 18 14.65 -19.70 -15.59
C ILE A 18 14.69 -21.16 -16.02
N ASP A 19 13.57 -21.78 -16.30
CA ASP A 19 13.51 -23.17 -16.71
C ASP A 19 14.09 -23.37 -18.14
N GLN A 20 13.82 -22.43 -19.06
CA GLN A 20 14.48 -22.36 -20.37
C GLN A 20 16.00 -22.19 -20.23
N ARG A 21 16.47 -21.33 -19.34
CA ARG A 21 17.90 -21.13 -19.06
C ARG A 21 18.56 -22.42 -18.58
N ARG A 22 17.90 -23.17 -17.71
CA ARG A 22 18.40 -24.47 -17.23
C ARG A 22 18.53 -25.48 -18.35
N GLU A 23 17.56 -25.50 -19.27
CA GLU A 23 17.61 -26.41 -20.42
C GLU A 23 18.73 -26.02 -21.40
N LEU A 24 18.85 -24.74 -21.72
CA LEU A 24 19.94 -24.24 -22.57
C LEU A 24 21.32 -24.56 -21.97
N GLN A 25 21.50 -24.44 -20.65
CA GLN A 25 22.73 -24.82 -19.97
C GLN A 25 23.04 -26.34 -20.05
N ARG A 26 21.97 -27.18 -20.00
CA ARG A 26 22.12 -28.63 -20.19
C ARG A 26 22.58 -28.95 -21.62
N GLN A 27 21.98 -28.29 -22.61
CA GLN A 27 22.34 -28.44 -24.02
C GLN A 27 23.78 -27.98 -24.27
N GLN A 28 24.20 -26.85 -23.70
CA GLN A 28 25.57 -26.35 -23.78
C GLN A 28 26.55 -27.36 -23.25
N LYS A 29 26.34 -27.91 -22.06
CA LYS A 29 27.22 -28.95 -21.48
C LYS A 29 27.22 -30.23 -22.29
N ALA A 30 26.11 -30.63 -22.91
CA ALA A 30 26.05 -31.80 -23.77
C ALA A 30 26.81 -31.56 -25.07
N LEU A 31 26.68 -30.38 -25.66
CA LEU A 31 27.42 -29.98 -26.87
C LEU A 31 28.93 -29.91 -26.62
N GLU A 32 29.36 -29.30 -25.53
CA GLU A 32 30.77 -29.24 -25.12
C GLU A 32 31.38 -30.66 -24.99
N ARG A 33 30.63 -31.61 -24.41
CA ARG A 33 31.09 -33.02 -24.33
C ARG A 33 31.24 -33.63 -25.72
N LYS A 34 30.27 -33.43 -26.64
CA LYS A 34 30.34 -33.91 -28.03
C LYS A 34 31.56 -33.32 -28.75
N MET A 35 31.75 -32.01 -28.61
CA MET A 35 32.91 -31.32 -29.23
C MET A 35 34.25 -31.86 -28.74
N ASN A 36 34.34 -32.21 -27.46
CA ASN A 36 35.56 -32.71 -26.85
C ASN A 36 35.84 -34.20 -27.16
N THR A 37 34.80 -35.00 -27.47
CA THR A 37 34.96 -36.43 -27.75
C THR A 37 35.06 -36.76 -29.25
N THR A 38 34.75 -35.81 -30.15
CA THR A 38 34.74 -36.02 -31.60
C THR A 38 35.99 -35.43 -32.23
N VAL A 39 36.58 -36.13 -33.17
CA VAL A 39 37.70 -35.62 -33.95
C VAL A 39 37.24 -34.43 -34.78
N ASN A 40 37.94 -33.30 -34.72
CA ASN A 40 37.50 -32.00 -35.29
C ASN A 40 36.14 -31.51 -34.79
N GLY A 41 35.72 -31.93 -33.60
CA GLY A 41 34.39 -31.63 -33.04
C GLY A 41 34.13 -30.13 -32.94
N LYS A 42 35.12 -29.29 -32.69
CA LYS A 42 34.95 -27.82 -32.66
C LYS A 42 34.53 -27.23 -33.99
N GLU A 43 35.06 -27.72 -35.10
CA GLU A 43 34.68 -27.25 -36.43
C GLU A 43 33.31 -27.82 -36.86
N LEU A 44 33.08 -29.10 -36.55
CA LEU A 44 31.86 -29.82 -36.92
C LEU A 44 30.60 -29.27 -36.21
N PHE A 45 30.74 -28.84 -34.98
CA PHE A 45 29.62 -28.32 -34.15
C PHE A 45 29.67 -26.80 -33.97
N ALA A 46 30.47 -26.06 -34.76
CA ALA A 46 30.62 -24.62 -34.63
C ALA A 46 29.30 -23.85 -34.84
N GLU A 47 28.49 -24.27 -35.81
CA GLU A 47 27.18 -23.65 -36.12
C GLU A 47 26.16 -23.92 -34.99
N GLU A 48 26.13 -25.15 -34.46
CA GLU A 48 25.26 -25.53 -33.35
C GLU A 48 25.65 -24.77 -32.08
N ALA A 49 26.96 -24.59 -31.83
CA ALA A 49 27.45 -23.80 -30.71
C ALA A 49 27.06 -22.31 -30.82
N ALA A 50 27.24 -21.72 -31.99
CA ALA A 50 26.87 -20.32 -32.21
C ALA A 50 25.36 -20.08 -32.06
N THR A 51 24.52 -21.00 -32.56
CA THR A 51 23.06 -20.92 -32.40
C THR A 51 22.66 -21.03 -30.94
N LEU A 52 23.30 -21.89 -30.18
CA LEU A 52 23.04 -22.07 -28.76
C LEU A 52 23.49 -20.85 -27.93
N GLU A 53 24.63 -20.26 -28.26
CA GLU A 53 25.08 -19.00 -27.66
C GLU A 53 24.09 -17.86 -27.87
N LEU A 54 23.60 -17.70 -29.10
CA LEU A 54 22.57 -16.72 -29.41
C LEU A 54 21.26 -16.96 -28.61
N SER A 55 20.90 -18.23 -28.44
CA SER A 55 19.71 -18.60 -27.64
C SER A 55 19.89 -18.29 -26.16
N ILE A 56 21.08 -18.51 -25.60
CA ILE A 56 21.45 -18.17 -24.23
C ILE A 56 21.40 -16.65 -24.04
N TYR A 57 22.00 -15.90 -24.97
CA TYR A 57 21.98 -14.43 -24.93
C TYR A 57 20.56 -13.87 -24.98
N ALA A 58 19.73 -14.35 -25.90
CA ALA A 58 18.32 -13.94 -26.00
C ALA A 58 17.51 -14.26 -24.72
N ASN A 59 17.81 -15.40 -24.07
CA ASN A 59 17.19 -15.73 -22.78
C ASN A 59 17.66 -14.82 -21.65
N GLU A 60 18.92 -14.41 -21.62
CA GLU A 60 19.43 -13.43 -20.65
C GLU A 60 18.80 -12.06 -20.86
N GLU A 61 18.65 -11.61 -22.10
CA GLU A 61 17.97 -10.35 -22.40
C GLU A 61 16.53 -10.35 -21.91
N LYS A 62 15.76 -11.41 -22.19
CA LYS A 62 14.40 -11.59 -21.65
C LYS A 62 14.35 -11.57 -20.13
N PHE A 63 15.34 -12.18 -19.46
CA PHE A 63 15.42 -12.17 -18.01
C PHE A 63 15.63 -10.77 -17.44
N GLU A 64 16.52 -9.98 -18.05
CA GLU A 64 16.77 -8.61 -17.63
C GLU A 64 15.57 -7.67 -17.91
N GLU A 65 14.88 -7.86 -19.03
CA GLU A 65 13.65 -7.14 -19.32
C GLU A 65 12.54 -7.45 -18.29
N ASN A 66 12.30 -8.73 -18.02
CA ASN A 66 11.34 -9.17 -17.01
C ASN A 66 11.69 -8.61 -15.62
N ARG A 67 12.98 -8.60 -15.26
CA ARG A 67 13.46 -8.01 -14.01
C ARG A 67 13.12 -6.53 -13.92
N LYS A 68 13.42 -5.74 -14.96
CA LYS A 68 13.11 -4.31 -14.99
C LYS A 68 11.61 -4.03 -14.82
N VAL A 69 10.75 -4.88 -15.39
CA VAL A 69 9.30 -4.73 -15.22
C VAL A 69 8.88 -5.04 -13.79
N LEU A 70 9.38 -6.13 -13.20
CA LEU A 70 9.08 -6.47 -11.81
C LEU A 70 9.58 -5.41 -10.82
N ASP A 71 10.75 -4.81 -11.07
CA ASP A 71 11.29 -3.74 -10.25
C ASP A 71 10.37 -2.49 -10.33
N ARG A 72 9.92 -2.10 -11.53
CA ARG A 72 8.95 -0.99 -11.70
C ARG A 72 7.63 -1.25 -10.99
N LEU A 73 7.10 -2.47 -11.09
CA LEU A 73 5.88 -2.86 -10.40
C LEU A 73 6.05 -2.81 -8.87
N ALA A 74 7.21 -3.20 -8.37
CA ALA A 74 7.52 -3.09 -6.95
C ALA A 74 7.61 -1.63 -6.48
N GLU A 75 8.30 -0.77 -7.26
CA GLU A 75 8.37 0.66 -7.00
C GLU A 75 6.98 1.32 -7.00
N GLN A 76 6.15 0.97 -7.98
CA GLN A 76 4.78 1.49 -8.05
C GLN A 76 3.94 1.03 -6.86
N LYS A 77 4.05 -0.25 -6.45
CA LYS A 77 3.39 -0.76 -5.25
C LYS A 77 3.79 0.04 -4.01
N CYS A 78 5.08 0.27 -3.82
CA CYS A 78 5.59 1.05 -2.70
C CYS A 78 5.10 2.50 -2.74
N ALA A 79 5.05 3.12 -3.91
CA ALA A 79 4.56 4.50 -4.06
C ALA A 79 3.08 4.63 -3.69
N VAL A 80 2.23 3.72 -4.19
CA VAL A 80 0.79 3.70 -3.86
C VAL A 80 0.57 3.41 -2.37
N TRP A 81 1.30 2.43 -1.82
CA TRP A 81 1.27 2.14 -0.38
C TRP A 81 1.62 3.37 0.47
N ASN A 82 2.75 4.02 0.17
CA ASN A 82 3.20 5.18 0.92
C ASN A 82 2.21 6.36 0.81
N ALA A 83 1.66 6.59 -0.40
CA ALA A 83 0.66 7.62 -0.61
C ALA A 83 -0.61 7.35 0.22
N GLU A 84 -1.08 6.10 0.27
CA GLU A 84 -2.25 5.74 1.04
C GLU A 84 -2.01 5.82 2.55
N VAL A 85 -0.83 5.38 3.03
CA VAL A 85 -0.44 5.56 4.44
C VAL A 85 -0.41 7.05 4.82
N CYS A 86 0.21 7.89 3.98
CA CYS A 86 0.24 9.33 4.23
C CYS A 86 -1.16 9.95 4.25
N ARG A 87 -2.04 9.54 3.32
CA ARG A 87 -3.42 10.01 3.28
C ARG A 87 -4.18 9.63 4.56
N GLN A 88 -4.14 8.36 4.95
CA GLN A 88 -4.82 7.88 6.16
C GLN A 88 -4.27 8.52 7.43
N GLN A 89 -2.97 8.74 7.52
CA GLN A 89 -2.38 9.48 8.63
C GLN A 89 -2.86 10.93 8.66
N SER A 90 -2.96 11.58 7.49
CA SER A 90 -3.47 12.94 7.38
C SER A 90 -4.93 13.02 7.81
N ASP A 91 -5.77 12.10 7.34
CA ASP A 91 -7.19 12.02 7.70
C ASP A 91 -7.36 11.82 9.21
N ALA A 92 -6.61 10.89 9.81
CA ALA A 92 -6.64 10.66 11.26
C ALA A 92 -6.15 11.87 12.09
N MET A 93 -5.14 12.60 11.58
CA MET A 93 -4.69 13.83 12.22
C MET A 93 -5.73 14.95 12.11
N GLU A 94 -6.42 15.05 10.98
CA GLU A 94 -7.50 16.02 10.79
C GLU A 94 -8.67 15.71 11.72
N GLU A 95 -9.13 14.47 11.80
CA GLU A 95 -10.15 14.00 12.73
C GLU A 95 -9.77 14.33 14.19
N TYR A 96 -8.54 13.97 14.58
CA TYR A 96 -8.03 14.30 15.91
C TYR A 96 -8.03 15.82 16.18
N ALA A 97 -7.64 16.63 15.20
CA ALA A 97 -7.63 18.08 15.34
C ALA A 97 -9.05 18.66 15.48
N LEU A 98 -10.02 18.11 14.73
CA LEU A 98 -11.43 18.47 14.84
C LEU A 98 -12.00 18.10 16.22
N ASP A 99 -11.71 16.90 16.71
CA ASP A 99 -12.14 16.47 18.05
C ASP A 99 -11.54 17.34 19.16
N MET A 100 -10.25 17.67 19.02
CA MET A 100 -9.60 18.61 19.94
C MET A 100 -10.26 19.98 19.92
N ALA A 101 -10.62 20.49 18.74
CA ALA A 101 -11.33 21.76 18.63
C ALA A 101 -12.70 21.71 19.31
N LYS A 102 -13.46 20.60 19.15
CA LYS A 102 -14.75 20.39 19.83
C LYS A 102 -14.58 20.34 21.35
N ILE A 103 -13.61 19.55 21.84
CA ILE A 103 -13.31 19.46 23.29
C ILE A 103 -12.97 20.84 23.87
N MET A 104 -12.15 21.64 23.18
CA MET A 104 -11.81 22.98 23.60
C MET A 104 -13.02 23.91 23.57
N GLU A 105 -13.90 23.77 22.57
CA GLU A 105 -15.14 24.55 22.49
C GLU A 105 -16.09 24.15 23.62
N VAL A 106 -16.23 22.87 23.97
CA VAL A 106 -17.01 22.40 25.13
C VAL A 106 -16.46 23.02 26.42
N ALA A 107 -15.14 22.99 26.63
CA ALA A 107 -14.51 23.62 27.80
C ALA A 107 -14.80 25.11 27.85
N ARG A 108 -14.74 25.82 26.71
CA ARG A 108 -15.08 27.24 26.62
C ARG A 108 -16.54 27.50 26.97
N ARG A 109 -17.49 26.70 26.41
CA ARG A 109 -18.93 26.83 26.70
C ARG A 109 -19.23 26.65 28.19
N ILE A 110 -18.61 25.64 28.83
CA ILE A 110 -18.72 25.43 30.26
C ILE A 110 -18.14 26.61 31.03
N SER A 111 -16.98 27.11 30.68
CA SER A 111 -16.31 28.25 31.32
C SER A 111 -17.14 29.53 31.20
N ASP A 112 -17.92 29.68 30.13
CA ASP A 112 -18.85 30.80 29.93
C ASP A 112 -20.15 30.66 30.73
N GLY A 113 -20.30 29.59 31.53
CA GLY A 113 -21.50 29.34 32.34
C GLY A 113 -22.62 28.67 31.55
N GLY A 114 -22.37 28.22 30.31
CA GLY A 114 -23.34 27.52 29.48
C GLY A 114 -23.64 26.10 30.01
N LYS A 115 -24.82 25.58 29.72
CA LYS A 115 -25.17 24.18 29.90
C LYS A 115 -24.81 23.46 28.61
N VAL A 116 -24.05 22.41 28.69
CA VAL A 116 -23.71 21.52 27.58
C VAL A 116 -24.31 20.13 27.83
N PRO A 117 -24.53 19.30 26.79
CA PRO A 117 -25.01 17.94 26.96
C PRO A 117 -24.07 17.10 27.83
N ALA A 118 -24.63 16.12 28.55
CA ALA A 118 -23.88 15.26 29.45
C ALA A 118 -22.82 14.41 28.67
N SER A 119 -23.11 14.07 27.41
CA SER A 119 -22.17 13.38 26.49
C SER A 119 -20.92 14.20 26.25
N ASP A 120 -21.06 15.49 26.02
CA ASP A 120 -19.95 16.41 25.74
C ASP A 120 -19.14 16.68 27.01
N GLU A 121 -19.79 16.80 28.17
CA GLU A 121 -19.10 16.87 29.47
C GLU A 121 -18.27 15.59 29.72
N GLN A 122 -18.82 14.40 29.39
CA GLN A 122 -18.12 13.15 29.56
C GLN A 122 -16.90 13.09 28.65
N LYS A 123 -17.01 13.44 27.36
CA LYS A 123 -15.87 13.48 26.43
C LYS A 123 -14.76 14.43 26.91
N LEU A 124 -15.13 15.59 27.47
CA LEU A 124 -14.14 16.50 28.06
C LEU A 124 -13.46 15.92 29.30
N MET A 125 -14.22 15.23 30.18
CA MET A 125 -13.65 14.56 31.36
C MET A 125 -12.71 13.42 30.96
N ASP A 126 -13.10 12.62 29.98
CA ASP A 126 -12.29 11.50 29.46
C ASP A 126 -11.00 11.99 28.83
N TYR A 127 -11.04 13.14 28.14
CA TYR A 127 -9.87 13.78 27.58
C TYR A 127 -8.96 14.38 28.67
N SER A 128 -9.50 15.21 29.58
CA SER A 128 -8.77 15.81 30.68
C SER A 128 -9.68 16.26 31.82
N MET A 129 -9.62 15.54 32.92
CA MET A 129 -10.33 15.90 34.15
C MET A 129 -9.87 17.28 34.67
N GLU A 130 -8.62 17.61 34.47
CA GLU A 130 -8.02 18.88 34.91
C GLU A 130 -8.61 20.07 34.14
N LEU A 131 -8.76 19.91 32.80
CA LEU A 131 -9.39 20.91 31.94
C LEU A 131 -10.87 21.08 32.29
N TYR A 132 -11.60 19.99 32.51
CA TYR A 132 -12.98 20.00 32.95
C TYR A 132 -13.15 20.76 34.27
N MET A 133 -12.35 20.44 35.29
CA MET A 133 -12.40 21.10 36.59
C MET A 133 -12.06 22.59 36.49
N SER A 134 -11.09 22.94 35.65
CA SER A 134 -10.76 24.34 35.36
C SER A 134 -11.93 25.10 34.74
N ALA A 135 -12.58 24.49 33.74
CA ALA A 135 -13.76 25.05 33.08
C ALA A 135 -14.95 25.26 34.06
N LYS A 136 -15.21 24.25 34.93
CA LYS A 136 -16.25 24.34 35.96
C LYS A 136 -15.93 25.43 37.00
N ASN A 137 -14.69 25.58 37.44
CA ASN A 137 -14.29 26.63 38.36
C ASN A 137 -14.44 28.02 37.72
N ALA A 138 -14.11 28.18 36.44
CA ALA A 138 -14.33 29.42 35.72
C ALA A 138 -15.85 29.76 35.61
N ALA A 139 -16.68 28.74 35.36
CA ALA A 139 -18.14 28.91 35.33
C ALA A 139 -18.71 29.37 36.66
N MET A 140 -18.25 28.78 37.79
CA MET A 140 -18.68 29.21 39.13
C MET A 140 -18.37 30.67 39.40
N MET A 141 -17.27 31.21 38.93
CA MET A 141 -16.90 32.60 39.02
C MET A 141 -17.85 33.52 38.23
N LYS A 142 -18.38 33.03 37.09
CA LYS A 142 -19.31 33.73 36.23
C LYS A 142 -20.79 33.58 36.67
N GLU A 143 -21.13 32.54 37.40
CA GLU A 143 -22.51 32.27 37.86
C GLU A 143 -23.09 33.36 38.73
N LEU A 144 -22.26 34.25 39.25
CA LEU A 144 -22.66 35.43 40.01
C LEU A 144 -23.21 36.58 39.13
N GLU A 145 -23.00 36.53 37.78
CA GLU A 145 -23.28 37.68 36.90
C GLU A 145 -24.23 37.43 35.72
N GLU A 146 -24.47 36.19 35.20
CA GLU A 146 -25.29 36.00 33.98
C GLU A 146 -26.17 34.72 33.93
N LYS A 147 -27.25 34.75 33.11
CA LYS A 147 -28.10 33.59 32.80
C LYS A 147 -27.34 32.56 31.94
N ARG A 148 -27.39 31.27 32.34
CA ARG A 148 -26.80 30.15 31.62
C ARG A 148 -27.36 29.99 30.20
N LYS A 149 -26.50 29.80 29.22
CA LYS A 149 -26.85 29.46 27.83
C LYS A 149 -26.87 27.93 27.67
N GLU A 150 -27.80 27.42 26.88
CA GLU A 150 -27.88 26.01 26.48
C GLU A 150 -27.26 25.87 25.08
N TYR A 151 -26.53 24.80 24.84
CA TYR A 151 -25.88 24.49 23.56
C TYR A 151 -26.20 23.06 23.14
N ASP A 152 -26.31 22.84 21.83
CA ASP A 152 -26.46 21.52 21.23
C ASP A 152 -25.12 20.78 21.18
N SER A 153 -25.18 19.44 21.05
CA SER A 153 -23.93 18.60 20.96
C SER A 153 -23.15 18.94 19.71
N LEU A 154 -21.81 18.89 19.82
CA LEU A 154 -20.89 19.05 18.69
C LEU A 154 -20.64 17.74 17.93
N TRP A 155 -21.10 16.62 18.49
CA TRP A 155 -20.91 15.26 17.92
C TRP A 155 -22.24 14.62 17.46
N GLU A 156 -23.36 15.41 17.33
CA GLU A 156 -24.68 14.86 17.00
C GLU A 156 -24.77 14.32 15.56
N ASP A 157 -23.88 14.81 14.65
CA ASP A 157 -23.88 14.46 13.23
C ASP A 157 -22.75 13.49 12.84
N GLU A 158 -22.01 12.90 13.79
CA GLU A 158 -20.93 11.95 13.49
C GLU A 158 -21.48 10.52 13.41
N ASP A 159 -21.84 10.08 12.20
CA ASP A 159 -21.97 8.65 11.89
C ASP A 159 -20.56 8.04 11.87
N GLU A 160 -20.31 7.10 12.78
CA GLU A 160 -19.04 6.38 12.95
C GLU A 160 -18.77 5.40 11.78
N GLU A 161 -18.57 5.89 10.56
CA GLU A 161 -17.92 5.10 9.51
C GLU A 161 -16.39 5.23 9.66
N GLN A 162 -15.82 4.41 10.53
CA GLN A 162 -14.37 4.25 10.59
C GLN A 162 -13.88 3.64 9.28
N ALA A 163 -13.20 4.43 8.45
CA ALA A 163 -12.55 3.92 7.25
C ALA A 163 -11.50 2.88 7.63
N GLU A 164 -11.67 1.65 7.12
CA GLU A 164 -10.76 0.54 7.38
C GLU A 164 -9.34 0.86 6.91
N TYR A 165 -8.36 0.74 7.81
CA TYR A 165 -6.95 0.98 7.49
C TYR A 165 -6.39 -0.18 6.68
N ASP A 166 -6.51 -0.14 5.36
CA ASP A 166 -5.97 -1.14 4.44
C ASP A 166 -5.16 -0.50 3.28
N PRO A 167 -3.95 -0.01 3.54
CA PRO A 167 -3.07 0.51 2.48
C PRO A 167 -2.53 -0.61 1.58
N GLN A 168 -2.46 -1.86 2.08
CA GLN A 168 -2.01 -3.00 1.29
C GLN A 168 -3.03 -3.37 0.22
N GLY A 169 -4.29 -3.53 0.57
CA GLY A 169 -5.35 -3.84 -0.37
C GLY A 169 -5.49 -2.77 -1.45
N LYS A 170 -5.36 -1.49 -1.11
CA LYS A 170 -5.35 -0.41 -2.09
C LYS A 170 -4.15 -0.45 -3.02
N ALA A 171 -2.94 -0.76 -2.51
CA ALA A 171 -1.75 -0.89 -3.34
C ALA A 171 -1.81 -2.09 -4.29
N GLU A 172 -2.35 -3.23 -3.84
CA GLU A 172 -2.49 -4.45 -4.66
C GLU A 172 -3.57 -4.34 -5.74
N ASN A 173 -4.65 -3.60 -5.47
CA ASN A 173 -5.75 -3.39 -6.41
C ASN A 173 -5.58 -2.14 -7.30
N SER A 174 -4.47 -1.38 -7.18
CA SER A 174 -4.20 -0.24 -8.07
C SER A 174 -4.04 -0.69 -9.51
N GLU A 175 -4.58 0.09 -10.45
CA GLU A 175 -4.45 -0.19 -11.87
C GLU A 175 -3.04 0.11 -12.38
N VAL A 176 -2.56 -0.73 -13.29
CA VAL A 176 -1.26 -0.56 -13.95
C VAL A 176 -1.43 -0.57 -15.47
N ASP A 177 -0.73 0.33 -16.14
CA ASP A 177 -0.68 0.41 -17.61
C ASP A 177 0.56 -0.33 -18.14
N ILE A 178 0.59 -1.65 -17.85
CA ILE A 178 1.64 -2.55 -18.32
C ILE A 178 0.97 -3.68 -19.09
N ALA A 179 1.46 -3.96 -20.31
CA ALA A 179 1.00 -5.08 -21.12
C ALA A 179 1.35 -6.41 -20.45
N LEU A 180 0.45 -7.39 -20.51
CA LEU A 180 0.75 -8.75 -20.06
C LEU A 180 1.85 -9.37 -20.93
N PRO A 181 2.69 -10.25 -20.35
CA PRO A 181 3.63 -11.06 -21.12
C PRO A 181 2.88 -11.95 -22.12
N GLU A 182 3.46 -12.16 -23.29
CA GLU A 182 2.84 -13.03 -24.31
C GLU A 182 2.62 -14.46 -23.78
N GLY A 183 1.41 -14.99 -23.97
CA GLY A 183 1.03 -16.36 -23.60
C GLY A 183 0.50 -16.55 -22.18
N ILE A 184 0.33 -15.48 -21.40
CA ILE A 184 -0.26 -15.57 -20.04
C ILE A 184 -1.63 -14.90 -20.04
N GLU A 185 -2.67 -15.66 -19.70
CA GLU A 185 -4.00 -15.10 -19.43
C GLU A 185 -4.05 -14.47 -18.02
N PRO A 186 -4.77 -13.34 -17.83
CA PRO A 186 -4.91 -12.74 -16.52
C PRO A 186 -5.61 -13.73 -15.57
N VAL A 187 -4.97 -13.98 -14.43
CA VAL A 187 -5.59 -14.78 -13.36
C VAL A 187 -6.64 -13.88 -12.71
N ASP A 188 -7.89 -14.25 -12.84
CA ASP A 188 -8.98 -13.60 -12.12
C ASP A 188 -8.77 -13.83 -10.62
N ALA A 189 -8.39 -12.79 -9.90
CA ALA A 189 -8.24 -12.80 -8.45
C ALA A 189 -9.63 -12.69 -7.79
N GLY A 190 -10.55 -13.59 -8.23
CA GLY A 190 -11.85 -13.75 -7.62
C GLY A 190 -11.71 -14.45 -6.27
N ASP A 191 -12.26 -13.81 -5.25
CA ASP A 191 -12.64 -14.31 -3.93
C ASP A 191 -11.68 -15.29 -3.24
N ALA A 192 -10.82 -14.76 -2.38
CA ALA A 192 -10.29 -15.49 -1.24
C ALA A 192 -10.51 -14.68 0.03
#